data_1ed5aca7c1e38d445ea386d7bd4f345f
#
_entry.id   1ed5aca7c1e38d445ea386d7bd4f345f
#
_cell.length_a   1.000
_cell.length_b   1.000
_cell.length_c   1.000
_cell.angle_alpha   90.00
_cell.angle_beta   90.00
_cell.angle_gamma   90.00
#
_symmetry.space_group_name_H-M   'P 1'
#
loop_
_entity.id
_entity.type
_entity.pdbx_description
1 polymer ?
#
loop_
_entity_poly.entity_id
_entity_poly.type
_entity_poly.pdbx_seq_one_letter_code
_entity_poly.pdbx_strand_id
1 'polypeptide(L)'
;MTRSTAIHERVAGAILDAAADLLAEGGEPPSMNDVAEAAGVARATLYRYFPTRERLLQDLTATAIDVTATRLAEADLDAIPVAEGIARVARVVAASGSKYAALVSQFGRGNAGREEQQQIKPMIDALLRRGIDDGTFRGDITADELGFLFGSLLETGARMAAEHQAGAEKAAALVTSVFLHGTERRKEDELTSPA
;
A
#
# COMPACT_ATOMS: atom_id res chain seq x y z
N MET A 1 -26.54 13.20 7.94
CA MET A 1 -26.06 11.97 8.61
C MET A 1 -26.73 11.86 9.95
N THR A 2 -27.44 10.76 10.21
CA THR A 2 -28.15 10.54 11.49
C THR A 2 -27.17 10.13 12.58
N ARG A 3 -27.43 10.48 13.83
CA ARG A 3 -26.62 10.12 15.02
C ARG A 3 -26.36 8.61 15.12
N SER A 4 -27.28 7.80 14.63
CA SER A 4 -27.14 6.33 14.57
C SER A 4 -26.08 5.87 13.57
N THR A 5 -25.97 6.52 12.41
CA THR A 5 -24.95 6.21 11.38
C THR A 5 -23.56 6.50 11.88
N ALA A 6 -23.37 7.66 12.54
CA ALA A 6 -22.06 8.04 13.10
C ALA A 6 -21.57 7.11 14.22
N ILE A 7 -22.50 6.57 15.04
CA ILE A 7 -22.15 5.58 16.07
C ILE A 7 -21.80 4.24 15.41
N HIS A 8 -22.53 3.85 14.37
CA HIS A 8 -22.26 2.62 13.62
C HIS A 8 -20.87 2.66 12.97
N GLU A 9 -20.54 3.73 12.26
CA GLU A 9 -19.24 3.94 11.62
C GLU A 9 -18.09 3.95 12.64
N ARG A 10 -18.28 4.57 13.80
CA ARG A 10 -17.26 4.60 14.86
C ARG A 10 -16.98 3.23 15.44
N VAL A 11 -18.00 2.43 15.68
CA VAL A 11 -17.83 1.05 16.21
C VAL A 11 -17.18 0.15 15.16
N ALA A 12 -17.60 0.25 13.90
CA ALA A 12 -16.97 -0.48 12.81
C ALA A 12 -15.49 -0.11 12.67
N GLY A 13 -15.16 1.19 12.71
CA GLY A 13 -13.78 1.66 12.67
C GLY A 13 -12.93 1.10 13.82
N ALA A 14 -13.43 1.15 15.06
CA ALA A 14 -12.71 0.61 16.22
C ALA A 14 -12.43 -0.91 16.10
N ILE A 15 -13.36 -1.67 15.50
CA ILE A 15 -13.16 -3.10 15.24
C ILE A 15 -12.07 -3.31 14.16
N LEU A 16 -12.10 -2.51 13.10
CA LEU A 16 -11.09 -2.57 12.03
C LEU A 16 -9.70 -2.17 12.56
N ASP A 17 -9.60 -1.12 13.37
CA ASP A 17 -8.35 -0.69 13.99
C ASP A 17 -7.76 -1.80 14.88
N ALA A 18 -8.56 -2.40 15.74
CA ALA A 18 -8.13 -3.50 16.59
C ALA A 18 -7.67 -4.73 15.77
N ALA A 19 -8.38 -5.07 14.70
CA ALA A 19 -7.97 -6.15 13.81
C ALA A 19 -6.65 -5.83 13.10
N ALA A 20 -6.46 -4.58 12.67
CA ALA A 20 -5.22 -4.12 12.04
C ALA A 20 -4.04 -4.20 13.00
N ASP A 21 -4.22 -3.78 14.25
CA ASP A 21 -3.16 -3.80 15.28
C ASP A 21 -2.74 -5.24 15.62
N LEU A 22 -3.69 -6.15 15.82
CA LEU A 22 -3.41 -7.57 16.05
C LEU A 22 -2.65 -8.22 14.88
N LEU A 23 -2.99 -7.85 13.62
CA LEU A 23 -2.28 -8.35 12.45
C LEU A 23 -0.86 -7.77 12.34
N ALA A 24 -0.65 -6.53 12.79
CA ALA A 24 0.65 -5.89 12.79
C ALA A 24 1.62 -6.48 13.84
N GLU A 25 1.11 -7.05 14.93
CA GLU A 25 1.92 -7.74 15.93
C GLU A 25 2.60 -9.00 15.39
N GLY A 26 2.09 -9.55 14.29
CA GLY A 26 2.59 -10.75 13.64
C GLY A 26 2.21 -12.02 14.40
N GLY A 27 2.49 -13.19 13.83
CA GLY A 27 2.17 -14.47 14.44
C GLY A 27 0.99 -15.18 13.79
N GLU A 28 0.25 -15.96 14.58
CA GLU A 28 -0.95 -16.65 14.10
C GLU A 28 -2.07 -15.63 13.81
N PRO A 29 -2.78 -15.77 12.69
CA PRO A 29 -3.85 -14.84 12.33
C PRO A 29 -4.93 -14.76 13.43
N PRO A 30 -5.29 -13.54 13.92
CA PRO A 30 -6.21 -13.37 15.01
C PRO A 30 -7.59 -13.98 14.71
N SER A 31 -8.19 -14.60 15.71
CA SER A 31 -9.55 -15.09 15.61
C SER A 31 -10.56 -13.94 15.76
N MET A 32 -11.82 -14.18 15.37
CA MET A 32 -12.90 -13.19 15.59
C MET A 32 -13.11 -12.87 17.09
N ASN A 33 -12.72 -13.78 17.98
CA ASN A 33 -12.79 -13.55 19.42
C ASN A 33 -11.71 -12.59 19.88
N ASP A 34 -10.47 -12.77 19.40
CA ASP A 34 -9.33 -11.91 19.75
C ASP A 34 -9.62 -10.47 19.27
N VAL A 35 -10.18 -10.33 18.08
CA VAL A 35 -10.60 -9.01 17.55
C VAL A 35 -11.70 -8.37 18.40
N ALA A 36 -12.70 -9.14 18.85
CA ALA A 36 -13.77 -8.61 19.70
C ALA A 36 -13.22 -8.14 21.05
N GLU A 37 -12.30 -8.90 21.66
CA GLU A 37 -11.65 -8.58 22.91
C GLU A 37 -10.78 -7.32 22.76
N ALA A 38 -9.92 -7.26 21.74
CA ALA A 38 -9.07 -6.12 21.47
C ALA A 38 -9.86 -4.83 21.16
N ALA A 39 -10.99 -4.95 20.44
CA ALA A 39 -11.88 -3.83 20.15
C ALA A 39 -12.76 -3.41 21.36
N GLY A 40 -12.74 -4.15 22.46
CA GLY A 40 -13.58 -3.89 23.63
C GLY A 40 -15.08 -4.05 23.36
N VAL A 41 -15.48 -4.93 22.42
CA VAL A 41 -16.87 -5.15 22.07
C VAL A 41 -17.31 -6.58 22.37
N ALA A 42 -18.61 -6.76 22.67
CA ALA A 42 -19.15 -8.10 22.79
C ALA A 42 -19.09 -8.86 21.45
N ARG A 43 -18.83 -10.16 21.49
CA ARG A 43 -18.77 -11.04 20.31
C ARG A 43 -20.02 -10.89 19.41
N ALA A 44 -21.20 -10.84 20.00
CA ALA A 44 -22.45 -10.62 19.25
C ALA A 44 -22.48 -9.26 18.53
N THR A 45 -21.85 -8.25 19.10
CA THR A 45 -21.70 -6.93 18.47
C THR A 45 -20.77 -7.05 17.27
N LEU A 46 -19.61 -7.66 17.40
CA LEU A 46 -18.69 -7.87 16.28
C LEU A 46 -19.36 -8.59 15.12
N TYR A 47 -20.05 -9.73 15.37
CA TYR A 47 -20.74 -10.48 14.32
C TYR A 47 -21.91 -9.72 13.66
N ARG A 48 -22.49 -8.74 14.33
CA ARG A 48 -23.50 -7.86 13.73
C ARG A 48 -22.89 -6.90 12.71
N TYR A 49 -21.63 -6.45 12.89
CA TYR A 49 -20.94 -5.58 11.97
C TYR A 49 -20.22 -6.38 10.87
N PHE A 50 -19.56 -7.45 11.26
CA PHE A 50 -18.77 -8.31 10.39
C PHE A 50 -19.24 -9.77 10.57
N PRO A 51 -20.24 -10.20 9.78
CA PRO A 51 -20.84 -11.54 9.93
C PRO A 51 -19.86 -12.69 9.73
N THR A 52 -18.83 -12.47 8.92
CA THR A 52 -17.77 -13.44 8.66
C THR A 52 -16.39 -12.82 8.77
N ARG A 53 -15.39 -13.65 8.96
CA ARG A 53 -13.97 -13.23 8.96
C ARG A 53 -13.58 -12.65 7.62
N GLU A 54 -14.01 -13.24 6.54
CA GLU A 54 -13.74 -12.79 5.17
C GLU A 54 -14.26 -11.37 4.96
N ARG A 55 -15.46 -11.06 5.48
CA ARG A 55 -16.03 -9.72 5.40
C ARG A 55 -15.20 -8.71 6.19
N LEU A 56 -14.78 -9.03 7.41
CA LEU A 56 -13.89 -8.19 8.22
C LEU A 56 -12.59 -7.86 7.45
N LEU A 57 -11.98 -8.88 6.85
CA LEU A 57 -10.72 -8.73 6.13
C LEU A 57 -10.87 -7.94 4.82
N GLN A 58 -11.99 -8.10 4.12
CA GLN A 58 -12.30 -7.28 2.94
C GLN A 58 -12.44 -5.81 3.30
N ASP A 59 -13.21 -5.47 4.34
CA ASP A 59 -13.42 -4.09 4.75
C ASP A 59 -12.13 -3.48 5.33
N LEU A 60 -11.33 -4.28 6.02
CA LEU A 60 -10.01 -3.86 6.49
C LEU A 60 -9.06 -3.53 5.33
N THR A 61 -9.05 -4.37 4.28
CA THR A 61 -8.22 -4.13 3.09
C THR A 61 -8.69 -2.89 2.33
N ALA A 62 -9.99 -2.70 2.16
CA ALA A 62 -10.55 -1.51 1.53
C ALA A 62 -10.13 -0.24 2.30
N THR A 63 -10.25 -0.25 3.63
CA THR A 63 -9.81 0.87 4.48
C THR A 63 -8.32 1.16 4.30
N ALA A 64 -7.49 0.14 4.17
CA ALA A 64 -6.06 0.29 3.93
C ALA A 64 -5.75 0.99 2.60
N ILE A 65 -6.46 0.59 1.55
CA ILE A 65 -6.33 1.18 0.21
C ILE A 65 -6.75 2.63 0.25
N ASP A 66 -7.88 2.96 0.87
CA ASP A 66 -8.38 4.32 1.00
C ASP A 66 -7.39 5.23 1.75
N VAL A 67 -6.85 4.76 2.88
CA VAL A 67 -5.83 5.50 3.65
C VAL A 67 -4.55 5.71 2.83
N THR A 68 -4.11 4.68 2.10
CA THR A 68 -2.92 4.78 1.26
C THR A 68 -3.14 5.74 0.10
N ALA A 69 -4.28 5.65 -0.59
CA ALA A 69 -4.65 6.54 -1.70
C ALA A 69 -4.73 8.01 -1.23
N THR A 70 -5.34 8.26 -0.06
CA THR A 70 -5.40 9.60 0.54
C THR A 70 -4.00 10.16 0.80
N ARG A 71 -3.12 9.39 1.41
CA ARG A 71 -1.73 9.80 1.68
C ARG A 71 -0.93 10.07 0.40
N LEU A 72 -1.16 9.29 -0.65
CA LEU A 72 -0.52 9.51 -1.95
C LEU A 72 -1.06 10.76 -2.63
N ALA A 73 -2.35 11.05 -2.53
CA ALA A 73 -2.94 12.29 -3.03
C ALA A 73 -2.38 13.52 -2.31
N GLU A 74 -2.18 13.44 -0.99
CA GLU A 74 -1.58 14.50 -0.18
C GLU A 74 -0.07 14.67 -0.42
N ALA A 75 0.58 13.68 -1.03
CA ALA A 75 2.03 13.70 -1.30
C ALA A 75 2.44 14.64 -2.44
N ASP A 76 1.47 15.22 -3.17
CA ASP A 76 1.67 16.17 -4.27
C ASP A 76 2.73 15.69 -5.28
N LEU A 77 2.56 14.46 -5.74
CA LEU A 77 3.54 13.74 -6.56
C LEU A 77 3.87 14.49 -7.86
N ASP A 78 2.95 15.31 -8.36
CA ASP A 78 3.11 16.05 -9.62
C ASP A 78 4.05 17.27 -9.47
N ALA A 79 4.19 17.80 -8.26
CA ALA A 79 4.97 19.01 -7.99
C ALA A 79 6.44 18.75 -7.63
N ILE A 80 6.85 17.49 -7.50
CA ILE A 80 8.19 17.09 -7.04
C ILE A 80 8.95 16.29 -8.10
N PRO A 81 10.31 16.26 -8.02
CA PRO A 81 11.12 15.41 -8.91
C PRO A 81 10.68 13.94 -8.86
N VAL A 82 10.75 13.26 -10.00
CA VAL A 82 10.30 11.85 -10.12
C VAL A 82 10.99 10.95 -9.09
N ALA A 83 12.29 11.06 -8.91
CA ALA A 83 13.03 10.26 -7.93
C ALA A 83 12.52 10.45 -6.49
N GLU A 84 12.16 11.69 -6.13
CA GLU A 84 11.52 11.97 -4.83
C GLU A 84 10.11 11.40 -4.74
N GLY A 85 9.34 11.47 -5.84
CA GLY A 85 8.02 10.85 -5.95
C GLY A 85 8.08 9.34 -5.70
N ILE A 86 9.03 8.64 -6.33
CA ILE A 86 9.28 7.21 -6.10
C ILE A 86 9.58 6.92 -4.62
N ALA A 87 10.44 7.73 -3.99
CA ALA A 87 10.77 7.58 -2.59
C ALA A 87 9.56 7.83 -1.66
N ARG A 88 8.69 8.81 -2.00
CA ARG A 88 7.45 9.08 -1.24
C ARG A 88 6.45 7.93 -1.35
N VAL A 89 6.23 7.42 -2.55
CA VAL A 89 5.35 6.25 -2.77
C VAL A 89 5.86 5.07 -1.95
N ALA A 90 7.16 4.77 -2.03
CA ALA A 90 7.74 3.66 -1.28
C ALA A 90 7.56 3.82 0.25
N ARG A 91 7.74 5.04 0.79
CA ARG A 91 7.52 5.31 2.23
C ARG A 91 6.05 5.16 2.62
N VAL A 92 5.12 5.71 1.85
CA VAL A 92 3.68 5.61 2.12
C VAL A 92 3.26 4.14 2.13
N VAL A 93 3.67 3.36 1.13
CA VAL A 93 3.31 1.94 1.03
C VAL A 93 3.98 1.13 2.14
N ALA A 94 5.26 1.33 2.44
CA ALA A 94 5.95 0.62 3.52
C ALA A 94 5.34 0.93 4.90
N ALA A 95 4.98 2.20 5.16
CA ALA A 95 4.32 2.61 6.41
C ALA A 95 2.90 2.04 6.54
N SER A 96 2.16 1.93 5.43
CA SER A 96 0.84 1.31 5.41
C SER A 96 0.94 -0.22 5.47
N GLY A 97 1.98 -0.77 4.86
CA GLY A 97 2.20 -2.21 4.72
C GLY A 97 2.42 -2.95 6.02
N SER A 98 3.00 -2.32 7.05
CA SER A 98 3.18 -2.98 8.35
C SER A 98 1.84 -3.43 8.98
N LYS A 99 0.76 -2.70 8.73
CA LYS A 99 -0.59 -3.07 9.19
C LYS A 99 -1.35 -3.99 8.21
N TYR A 100 -1.02 -3.97 6.91
CA TYR A 100 -1.88 -4.55 5.87
C TYR A 100 -1.19 -5.54 4.92
N ALA A 101 0.15 -5.63 4.91
CA ALA A 101 0.86 -6.59 4.04
C ALA A 101 0.53 -8.05 4.38
N ALA A 102 0.30 -8.34 5.66
CA ALA A 102 -0.16 -9.66 6.09
C ALA A 102 -1.53 -10.01 5.50
N LEU A 103 -2.40 -9.01 5.30
CA LEU A 103 -3.72 -9.18 4.70
C LEU A 103 -3.64 -9.43 3.19
N VAL A 104 -2.88 -8.61 2.48
CA VAL A 104 -2.72 -8.73 1.02
C VAL A 104 -2.05 -10.07 0.65
N SER A 105 -1.08 -10.51 1.45
CA SER A 105 -0.39 -11.79 1.21
C SER A 105 -1.26 -13.02 1.56
N GLN A 106 -2.10 -12.93 2.59
CA GLN A 106 -2.91 -14.06 3.06
C GLN A 106 -4.23 -14.23 2.31
N PHE A 107 -4.86 -13.15 1.85
CA PHE A 107 -6.23 -13.20 1.34
C PHE A 107 -6.36 -12.92 -0.16
N GLY A 108 -5.24 -12.72 -0.85
CA GLY A 108 -5.21 -12.70 -2.31
C GLY A 108 -5.97 -11.53 -2.94
N ARG A 109 -5.61 -11.25 -4.16
CA ARG A 109 -6.00 -10.15 -5.05
C ARG A 109 -7.49 -10.13 -5.50
N GLY A 110 -8.45 -10.45 -4.63
CA GLY A 110 -9.87 -10.42 -4.97
C GLY A 110 -10.38 -9.00 -5.28
N ASN A 111 -11.39 -8.53 -4.55
CA ASN A 111 -11.93 -7.16 -4.71
C ASN A 111 -10.90 -6.06 -4.38
N ALA A 112 -9.99 -6.31 -3.43
CA ALA A 112 -8.92 -5.39 -3.05
C ALA A 112 -8.02 -4.99 -4.23
N GLY A 113 -7.64 -5.94 -5.08
CA GLY A 113 -6.85 -5.64 -6.28
C GLY A 113 -7.56 -4.75 -7.29
N ARG A 114 -8.90 -4.75 -7.31
CA ARG A 114 -9.69 -3.87 -8.18
C ARG A 114 -9.76 -2.44 -7.65
N GLU A 115 -9.94 -2.27 -6.34
CA GLU A 115 -9.95 -0.96 -5.67
C GLU A 115 -8.57 -0.30 -5.74
N GLU A 116 -7.49 -1.05 -5.49
CA GLU A 116 -6.12 -0.60 -5.65
C GLU A 116 -5.84 -0.15 -7.10
N GLN A 117 -6.29 -0.94 -8.10
CA GLN A 117 -6.17 -0.56 -9.51
C GLN A 117 -6.91 0.73 -9.85
N GLN A 118 -8.04 1.02 -9.20
CA GLN A 118 -8.82 2.22 -9.47
C GLN A 118 -8.28 3.46 -8.77
N GLN A 119 -7.75 3.33 -7.56
CA GLN A 119 -7.35 4.48 -6.74
C GLN A 119 -5.86 4.77 -6.77
N ILE A 120 -5.01 3.77 -6.57
CA ILE A 120 -3.56 3.93 -6.40
C ILE A 120 -2.81 3.86 -7.73
N LYS A 121 -3.14 2.87 -8.56
CA LYS A 121 -2.43 2.63 -9.82
C LYS A 121 -2.35 3.87 -10.72
N PRO A 122 -3.42 4.65 -10.95
CA PRO A 122 -3.34 5.82 -11.81
C PRO A 122 -2.32 6.88 -11.36
N MET A 123 -2.16 7.06 -10.04
CA MET A 123 -1.19 8.02 -9.49
C MET A 123 0.25 7.56 -9.74
N ILE A 124 0.51 6.27 -9.55
CA ILE A 124 1.82 5.67 -9.81
C ILE A 124 2.12 5.69 -11.31
N ASP A 125 1.17 5.31 -12.15
CA ASP A 125 1.33 5.32 -13.62
C ASP A 125 1.65 6.73 -14.14
N ALA A 126 1.01 7.78 -13.60
CA ALA A 126 1.29 9.17 -13.98
C ALA A 126 2.73 9.56 -13.61
N LEU A 127 3.19 9.20 -12.41
CA LEU A 127 4.57 9.44 -11.97
C LEU A 127 5.60 8.74 -12.86
N LEU A 128 5.33 7.46 -13.21
CA LEU A 128 6.24 6.67 -14.04
C LEU A 128 6.30 7.18 -15.48
N ARG A 129 5.17 7.56 -16.09
CA ARG A 129 5.14 8.18 -17.42
C ARG A 129 5.94 9.48 -17.43
N ARG A 130 5.74 10.34 -16.43
CA ARG A 130 6.52 11.58 -16.31
C ARG A 130 8.02 11.30 -16.24
N GLY A 131 8.46 10.24 -15.55
CA GLY A 131 9.87 9.88 -15.47
C GLY A 131 10.45 9.34 -16.78
N ILE A 132 9.62 8.77 -17.66
CA ILE A 132 10.03 8.43 -19.03
C ILE A 132 10.15 9.70 -19.85
N ASP A 133 9.13 10.58 -19.78
CA ASP A 133 9.04 11.80 -20.59
C ASP A 133 10.16 12.81 -20.28
N ASP A 134 10.55 12.93 -18.99
CA ASP A 134 11.65 13.82 -18.56
C ASP A 134 13.03 13.17 -18.61
N GLY A 135 13.12 11.90 -19.01
CA GLY A 135 14.39 11.17 -19.15
C GLY A 135 15.01 10.71 -17.83
N THR A 136 14.29 10.74 -16.72
CA THR A 136 14.71 10.14 -15.44
C THR A 136 14.89 8.63 -15.60
N PHE A 137 13.98 7.98 -16.32
CA PHE A 137 14.06 6.55 -16.60
C PHE A 137 14.62 6.27 -17.99
N ARG A 138 15.26 5.13 -18.13
CA ARG A 138 15.77 4.61 -19.41
C ARG A 138 14.60 4.37 -20.38
N GLY A 139 14.82 4.70 -21.65
CA GLY A 139 13.76 4.69 -22.67
C GLY A 139 13.43 3.32 -23.29
N ASP A 140 14.17 2.26 -22.92
CA ASP A 140 13.99 0.89 -23.41
C ASP A 140 13.00 0.09 -22.53
N ILE A 141 12.46 0.69 -21.46
CA ILE A 141 11.46 0.10 -20.58
C ILE A 141 10.16 0.91 -20.68
N THR A 142 9.06 0.25 -20.89
CA THR A 142 7.73 0.89 -20.96
C THR A 142 7.21 1.27 -19.56
N ALA A 143 6.25 2.21 -19.50
CA ALA A 143 5.61 2.59 -18.25
C ALA A 143 4.89 1.41 -17.56
N ASP A 144 4.31 0.50 -18.32
CA ASP A 144 3.63 -0.69 -17.79
C ASP A 144 4.63 -1.68 -17.18
N GLU A 145 5.79 -1.88 -17.81
CA GLU A 145 6.87 -2.72 -17.25
C GLU A 145 7.46 -2.09 -15.98
N LEU A 146 7.71 -0.78 -15.97
CA LEU A 146 8.11 -0.05 -14.76
C LEU A 146 7.08 -0.19 -13.65
N GLY A 147 5.80 -0.06 -13.98
CA GLY A 147 4.69 -0.21 -13.03
C GLY A 147 4.64 -1.60 -12.42
N PHE A 148 4.83 -2.65 -13.22
CA PHE A 148 4.88 -4.03 -12.75
C PHE A 148 6.08 -4.28 -11.81
N LEU A 149 7.26 -3.82 -12.21
CA LEU A 149 8.48 -3.96 -11.41
C LEU A 149 8.37 -3.17 -10.09
N PHE A 150 7.93 -1.92 -10.17
CA PHE A 150 7.79 -1.07 -8.99
C PHE A 150 6.73 -1.62 -8.01
N GLY A 151 5.58 -2.05 -8.50
CA GLY A 151 4.54 -2.68 -7.69
C GLY A 151 5.05 -3.92 -6.96
N SER A 152 5.82 -4.79 -7.65
CA SER A 152 6.42 -5.98 -7.04
C SER A 152 7.45 -5.64 -5.96
N LEU A 153 8.25 -4.59 -6.16
CA LEU A 153 9.19 -4.10 -5.16
C LEU A 153 8.47 -3.47 -3.97
N LEU A 154 7.40 -2.70 -4.20
CA LEU A 154 6.57 -2.12 -3.14
C LEU A 154 5.94 -3.22 -2.27
N GLU A 155 5.38 -4.26 -2.87
CA GLU A 155 4.83 -5.42 -2.16
C GLU A 155 5.90 -6.11 -1.30
N THR A 156 7.09 -6.31 -1.86
CA THR A 156 8.21 -6.90 -1.14
C THR A 156 8.67 -6.01 0.03
N GLY A 157 8.79 -4.70 -0.19
CA GLY A 157 9.15 -3.74 0.84
C GLY A 157 8.12 -3.68 1.98
N ALA A 158 6.84 -3.67 1.65
CA ALA A 158 5.75 -3.71 2.62
C ALA A 158 5.80 -4.99 3.49
N ARG A 159 6.06 -6.15 2.87
CA ARG A 159 6.21 -7.41 3.59
C ARG A 159 7.44 -7.40 4.49
N MET A 160 8.60 -6.90 4.02
CA MET A 160 9.81 -6.77 4.86
C MET A 160 9.57 -5.88 6.09
N ALA A 161 8.80 -4.80 5.92
CA ALA A 161 8.44 -3.92 7.03
C ALA A 161 7.51 -4.62 8.03
N ALA A 162 6.54 -5.41 7.56
CA ALA A 162 5.59 -6.15 8.39
C ALA A 162 6.24 -7.30 9.17
N GLU A 163 7.15 -8.04 8.54
CA GLU A 163 7.86 -9.17 9.16
C GLU A 163 9.00 -8.71 10.11
N HIS A 164 9.09 -7.43 10.43
CA HIS A 164 10.12 -6.82 11.29
C HIS A 164 11.57 -7.10 10.85
N GLN A 165 11.78 -7.57 9.62
CA GLN A 165 13.11 -7.76 9.04
C GLN A 165 13.81 -6.42 8.78
N ALA A 166 13.01 -5.36 8.54
CA ALA A 166 13.50 -3.98 8.43
C ALA A 166 12.39 -3.04 8.89
N GLY A 167 12.74 -1.92 9.55
CA GLY A 167 11.76 -0.85 9.79
C GLY A 167 11.22 -0.29 8.47
N ALA A 168 10.03 0.30 8.48
CA ALA A 168 9.36 0.82 7.27
C ALA A 168 10.26 1.78 6.46
N GLU A 169 11.01 2.67 7.14
CA GLU A 169 11.96 3.59 6.49
C GLU A 169 13.08 2.84 5.75
N LYS A 170 13.65 1.81 6.36
CA LYS A 170 14.71 1.02 5.72
C LYS A 170 14.18 0.21 4.54
N ALA A 171 12.99 -0.34 4.65
CA ALA A 171 12.33 -1.05 3.55
C ALA A 171 12.05 -0.11 2.38
N ALA A 172 11.50 1.09 2.65
CA ALA A 172 11.25 2.11 1.64
C ALA A 172 12.54 2.58 0.95
N ALA A 173 13.60 2.83 1.72
CA ALA A 173 14.90 3.24 1.18
C ALA A 173 15.50 2.15 0.26
N LEU A 174 15.37 0.87 0.63
CA LEU A 174 15.85 -0.24 -0.17
C LEU A 174 15.05 -0.35 -1.49
N VAL A 175 13.72 -0.31 -1.43
CA VAL A 175 12.85 -0.31 -2.62
C VAL A 175 13.22 0.83 -3.56
N THR A 176 13.33 2.04 -3.04
CA THR A 176 13.70 3.24 -3.80
C THR A 176 15.05 3.07 -4.47
N SER A 177 16.07 2.65 -3.71
CA SER A 177 17.44 2.47 -4.21
C SER A 177 17.49 1.42 -5.32
N VAL A 178 16.90 0.25 -5.10
CA VAL A 178 16.92 -0.85 -6.09
C VAL A 178 16.16 -0.43 -7.35
N PHE A 179 15.00 0.21 -7.22
CA PHE A 179 14.21 0.64 -8.37
C PHE A 179 14.96 1.71 -9.18
N LEU A 180 15.39 2.80 -8.56
CA LEU A 180 16.06 3.89 -9.27
C LEU A 180 17.36 3.44 -9.94
N HIS A 181 18.27 2.75 -9.22
CA HIS A 181 19.53 2.29 -9.82
C HIS A 181 19.33 1.27 -10.96
N GLY A 182 18.21 0.53 -10.97
CA GLY A 182 17.88 -0.39 -12.06
C GLY A 182 17.24 0.28 -13.27
N THR A 183 16.64 1.45 -13.10
CA THR A 183 15.78 2.10 -14.12
C THR A 183 16.26 3.49 -14.54
N GLU A 184 17.19 4.10 -13.82
CA GLU A 184 17.79 5.39 -14.22
C GLU A 184 18.50 5.29 -15.57
N ARG A 185 18.39 6.34 -16.36
CA ARG A 185 19.11 6.48 -17.63
C ARG A 185 20.61 6.51 -17.36
N ARG A 186 21.37 5.60 -17.98
CA ARG A 186 22.83 5.59 -17.88
C ARG A 186 23.40 6.68 -18.76
N LYS A 187 24.45 7.35 -18.30
CA LYS A 187 25.18 8.37 -19.09
C LYS A 187 25.78 7.81 -20.39
N GLU A 188 25.95 6.51 -20.52
CA GLU A 188 26.42 5.82 -21.72
C GLU A 188 25.39 5.77 -22.85
N ASP A 189 24.09 5.90 -22.54
CA ASP A 189 23.01 5.91 -23.54
C ASP A 189 22.95 7.25 -24.32
N GLU A 190 23.59 8.31 -23.83
CA GLU A 190 23.68 9.62 -24.53
C GLU A 190 24.64 9.59 -25.72
N LEU A 191 25.60 8.64 -25.75
CA LEU A 191 26.61 8.54 -26.81
C LEU A 191 26.17 7.70 -28.01
N THR A 192 25.02 7.02 -27.94
CA THR A 192 24.57 6.08 -28.98
C THR A 192 23.29 6.53 -29.70
N SER A 193 22.79 7.77 -29.49
CA SER A 193 21.68 8.31 -30.26
C SER A 193 22.20 8.80 -31.62
N PRO A 194 21.84 8.13 -32.75
CA PRO A 194 22.23 8.65 -34.07
C PRO A 194 21.42 9.92 -34.35
N ALA A 195 22.14 10.94 -34.83
CA ALA A 195 21.64 12.23 -35.31
C ALA A 195 20.67 12.06 -36.53
#